data_519a8dde715d63e5be586d32a9310d34
#
_entry.id   519a8dde715d63e5be586d32a9310d34
#
_cell.length_a   1.000
_cell.length_b   1.000
_cell.length_c   1.000
_cell.angle_alpha   90.00
_cell.angle_beta   90.00
_cell.angle_gamma   90.00
#
_symmetry.space_group_name_H-M   'P 1'
#
loop_
_entity.id
_entity.type
_entity.pdbx_description
1 polymer ?
#
loop_
_entity_poly.entity_id
_entity_poly.type
_entity_poly.pdbx_seq_one_letter_code
_entity_poly.pdbx_strand_id
1 'polypeptide(L)'
;MSLVMNGINPDAKRHPDDFYVTEPRAVIELMEALGDLNIGLPPLVVDSSVGSGVIPDAVQLYGHDAIGYDVEDRGWAGTRLQDFLTVKAPDLPQNFAIIQNPPFRLALDFIRHGLDLLPDGGVLCSFERISFLEGACRRDFFDRTPPAYVMPFTRRVKCAVDGSAVKAGSAICFAWFVWIKGRAERPQIVWLD
;
A
#
# COMPACT_ATOMS: atom_id res chain seq x y z
N MET A 1 -35.76 1.55 -20.14
CA MET A 1 -35.19 0.98 -18.91
C MET A 1 -33.68 0.87 -19.12
N SER A 2 -32.93 1.89 -18.67
CA SER A 2 -31.46 1.93 -18.81
C SER A 2 -30.89 1.13 -17.67
N LEU A 3 -30.21 0.02 -17.96
CA LEU A 3 -29.37 -0.71 -17.01
C LEU A 3 -28.19 0.18 -16.61
N VAL A 4 -28.22 0.73 -15.41
CA VAL A 4 -27.03 1.32 -14.77
C VAL A 4 -26.12 0.16 -14.38
N MET A 5 -25.32 -0.30 -15.32
CA MET A 5 -24.21 -1.21 -15.05
C MET A 5 -23.03 -0.39 -14.56
N ASN A 6 -22.52 -0.77 -13.41
CA ASN A 6 -21.28 -0.39 -12.79
C ASN A 6 -21.18 1.05 -12.24
N GLY A 7 -21.15 1.15 -10.92
CA GLY A 7 -20.96 2.36 -10.13
C GLY A 7 -19.66 3.15 -10.38
N ILE A 8 -19.28 3.34 -11.63
CA ILE A 8 -18.24 4.25 -12.06
C ILE A 8 -18.95 5.57 -12.36
N ASN A 9 -18.77 6.55 -11.49
CA ASN A 9 -19.15 7.91 -11.80
C ASN A 9 -18.19 8.43 -12.90
N PRO A 10 -18.64 8.62 -14.16
CA PRO A 10 -17.78 9.10 -15.25
C PRO A 10 -17.26 10.53 -15.01
N ASP A 11 -17.90 11.30 -14.10
CA ASP A 11 -17.53 12.66 -13.74
C ASP A 11 -16.59 12.73 -12.52
N ALA A 12 -16.20 11.61 -11.92
CA ALA A 12 -15.21 11.60 -10.86
C ALA A 12 -13.85 12.01 -11.45
N LYS A 13 -13.46 13.27 -11.27
CA LYS A 13 -12.13 13.76 -11.63
C LYS A 13 -11.10 12.89 -10.90
N ARG A 14 -10.36 12.08 -11.64
CA ARG A 14 -9.16 11.44 -11.14
C ARG A 14 -8.14 12.52 -10.84
N HIS A 15 -7.46 12.41 -9.69
CA HIS A 15 -6.31 13.30 -9.45
C HIS A 15 -5.27 13.05 -10.55
N PRO A 16 -4.67 14.09 -11.16
CA PRO A 16 -3.69 13.92 -12.24
C PRO A 16 -2.56 12.96 -11.86
N ASP A 17 -2.12 13.01 -10.61
CA ASP A 17 -0.98 12.24 -10.08
C ASP A 17 -1.40 10.96 -9.34
N ASP A 18 -2.69 10.58 -9.42
CA ASP A 18 -3.24 9.39 -8.73
C ASP A 18 -3.00 9.42 -7.19
N PHE A 19 -2.90 10.63 -6.61
CA PHE A 19 -2.65 10.84 -5.19
C PHE A 19 -3.92 10.64 -4.37
N TYR A 20 -3.89 9.69 -3.46
CA TYR A 20 -4.97 9.39 -2.51
C TYR A 20 -4.40 9.22 -1.10
N VAL A 21 -4.84 10.05 -0.19
CA VAL A 21 -4.44 9.97 1.23
C VAL A 21 -5.05 8.72 1.86
N THR A 22 -4.20 7.89 2.46
CA THR A 22 -4.62 6.71 3.22
C THR A 22 -5.38 7.14 4.48
N GLU A 23 -6.47 6.45 4.83
CA GLU A 23 -7.13 6.64 6.12
C GLU A 23 -6.22 6.13 7.24
N PRO A 24 -5.88 6.94 8.27
CA PRO A 24 -4.96 6.51 9.35
C PRO A 24 -5.39 5.21 10.02
N ARG A 25 -6.69 5.02 10.24
CA ARG A 25 -7.25 3.79 10.81
C ARG A 25 -6.90 2.54 9.98
N ALA A 26 -6.84 2.66 8.66
CA ALA A 26 -6.49 1.53 7.80
C ALA A 26 -5.04 1.05 8.02
N VAL A 27 -4.12 1.96 8.38
CA VAL A 27 -2.74 1.59 8.73
C VAL A 27 -2.68 0.95 10.11
N ILE A 28 -3.43 1.48 11.08
CA ILE A 28 -3.53 0.93 12.44
C ILE A 28 -4.04 -0.52 12.37
N GLU A 29 -5.13 -0.77 11.64
CA GLU A 29 -5.70 -2.10 11.45
C GLU A 29 -4.71 -3.08 10.79
N LEU A 30 -3.88 -2.61 9.86
CA LEU A 30 -2.78 -3.41 9.31
C LEU A 30 -1.78 -3.79 10.40
N MET A 31 -1.32 -2.80 11.19
CA MET A 31 -0.31 -3.05 12.23
C MET A 31 -0.80 -4.03 13.29
N GLU A 32 -2.06 -3.91 13.70
CA GLU A 32 -2.72 -4.84 14.61
C GLU A 32 -2.78 -6.25 14.02
N ALA A 33 -3.23 -6.39 12.77
CA ALA A 33 -3.31 -7.68 12.09
C ALA A 33 -1.94 -8.34 11.90
N LEU A 34 -0.88 -7.57 11.60
CA LEU A 34 0.48 -8.09 11.52
C LEU A 34 0.92 -8.64 12.89
N GLY A 35 0.60 -7.93 13.99
CA GLY A 35 0.85 -8.38 15.35
C GLY A 35 0.14 -9.70 15.67
N ASP A 36 -1.15 -9.81 15.37
CA ASP A 36 -1.96 -11.02 15.60
C ASP A 36 -1.45 -12.22 14.80
N LEU A 37 -0.93 -11.98 13.60
CA LEU A 37 -0.32 -13.00 12.77
C LEU A 37 1.13 -13.33 13.15
N ASN A 38 1.68 -12.68 14.18
CA ASN A 38 3.08 -12.79 14.59
C ASN A 38 4.07 -12.45 13.43
N ILE A 39 3.71 -11.52 12.57
CA ILE A 39 4.58 -11.00 11.52
C ILE A 39 5.34 -9.82 12.10
N GLY A 40 6.57 -10.06 12.56
CA GLY A 40 7.45 -9.02 13.09
C GLY A 40 7.96 -8.11 11.97
N LEU A 41 7.83 -6.80 12.17
CA LEU A 41 8.48 -5.81 11.32
C LEU A 41 9.85 -5.43 11.90
N PRO A 42 10.85 -5.11 11.05
CA PRO A 42 12.10 -4.56 11.50
C PRO A 42 11.92 -3.15 12.09
N PRO A 43 12.92 -2.61 12.80
CA PRO A 43 12.83 -1.27 13.39
C PRO A 43 12.55 -0.15 12.38
N LEU A 44 12.91 -0.34 11.11
CA LEU A 44 12.71 0.66 10.06
C LEU A 44 11.63 0.23 9.08
N VAL A 45 10.72 1.16 8.79
CA VAL A 45 9.71 1.06 7.72
C VAL A 45 10.01 2.09 6.64
N VAL A 46 9.96 1.69 5.39
CA VAL A 46 10.08 2.56 4.21
C VAL A 46 8.70 2.72 3.58
N ASP A 47 8.27 3.98 3.41
CA ASP A 47 7.11 4.32 2.59
C ASP A 47 7.59 4.83 1.22
N SER A 48 7.19 4.16 0.17
CA SER A 48 7.63 4.44 -1.20
C SER A 48 6.92 5.63 -1.85
N SER A 49 5.84 6.13 -1.23
CA SER A 49 4.97 7.19 -1.75
C SER A 49 4.31 7.91 -0.58
N VAL A 50 5.15 8.59 0.20
CA VAL A 50 4.84 9.03 1.56
C VAL A 50 3.68 10.02 1.63
N GLY A 51 3.45 10.81 0.59
CA GLY A 51 2.39 11.80 0.58
C GLY A 51 2.46 12.74 1.78
N SER A 52 1.36 12.84 2.50
CA SER A 52 1.25 13.65 3.73
C SER A 52 1.78 12.95 5.00
N GLY A 53 2.36 11.75 4.90
CA GLY A 53 3.01 11.08 6.03
C GLY A 53 2.11 10.18 6.88
N VAL A 54 0.91 9.84 6.42
CA VAL A 54 -0.04 9.03 7.22
C VAL A 54 0.54 7.67 7.62
N ILE A 55 1.23 6.99 6.70
CA ILE A 55 1.83 5.68 7.00
C ILE A 55 2.99 5.83 7.98
N PRO A 56 3.99 6.69 7.73
CA PRO A 56 5.07 6.95 8.70
C PRO A 56 4.57 7.32 10.09
N ASP A 57 3.63 8.25 10.19
CA ASP A 57 3.10 8.68 11.47
C ASP A 57 2.43 7.53 12.23
N ALA A 58 1.70 6.66 11.52
CA ALA A 58 1.05 5.51 12.12
C ALA A 58 2.06 4.45 12.59
N VAL A 59 3.09 4.09 11.80
CA VAL A 59 4.07 3.07 12.20
C VAL A 59 4.95 3.54 13.35
N GLN A 60 5.18 4.85 13.49
CA GLN A 60 5.89 5.43 14.63
C GLN A 60 5.14 5.21 15.95
N LEU A 61 3.81 5.16 15.95
CA LEU A 61 3.00 4.83 17.14
C LEU A 61 3.28 3.40 17.65
N TYR A 62 3.75 2.51 16.77
CA TYR A 62 4.13 1.13 17.10
C TYR A 62 5.64 0.98 17.35
N GLY A 63 6.39 2.09 17.45
CA GLY A 63 7.80 2.12 17.81
C GLY A 63 8.77 1.85 16.66
N HIS A 64 8.31 1.99 15.40
CA HIS A 64 9.17 1.89 14.22
C HIS A 64 9.66 3.26 13.78
N ASP A 65 10.91 3.34 13.34
CA ASP A 65 11.41 4.48 12.57
C ASP A 65 10.84 4.44 11.15
N ALA A 66 10.78 5.60 10.48
CA ALA A 66 10.26 5.67 9.13
C ALA A 66 11.12 6.53 8.19
N ILE A 67 11.21 6.10 6.93
CA ILE A 67 11.75 6.86 5.81
C ILE A 67 10.68 6.92 4.73
N GLY A 68 10.38 8.12 4.21
CA GLY A 68 9.41 8.32 3.15
C GLY A 68 10.07 8.80 1.86
N TYR A 69 9.65 8.25 0.72
CA TYR A 69 10.00 8.74 -0.61
C TYR A 69 8.78 9.35 -1.28
N ASP A 70 8.95 10.44 -1.99
CA ASP A 70 7.93 11.00 -2.88
C ASP A 70 8.61 11.83 -3.99
N VAL A 71 7.92 12.00 -5.11
CA VAL A 71 8.37 12.88 -6.19
C VAL A 71 8.02 14.33 -5.92
N GLU A 72 7.11 14.59 -4.96
CA GLU A 72 6.67 15.91 -4.54
C GLU A 72 6.72 16.04 -3.02
N ASP A 73 7.06 17.24 -2.53
CA ASP A 73 6.95 17.57 -1.11
C ASP A 73 5.48 17.87 -0.77
N ARG A 74 4.90 16.97 0.04
CA ARG A 74 3.51 17.08 0.52
C ARG A 74 3.44 17.37 2.03
N GLY A 75 4.56 17.82 2.62
CA GLY A 75 4.64 18.39 3.96
C GLY A 75 5.05 17.42 5.07
N TRP A 76 5.37 16.16 4.79
CA TRP A 76 5.95 15.30 5.81
C TRP A 76 7.47 15.54 5.95
N ALA A 77 7.91 15.89 7.17
CA ALA A 77 9.28 16.36 7.41
C ALA A 77 10.39 15.35 7.08
N GLY A 78 10.07 14.04 7.06
CA GLY A 78 10.99 12.95 6.72
C GLY A 78 11.04 12.60 5.24
N THR A 79 10.40 13.37 4.36
CA THR A 79 10.32 13.08 2.92
C THR A 79 11.68 13.18 2.24
N ARG A 80 12.07 12.13 1.53
CA ARG A 80 13.15 12.14 0.56
C ARG A 80 12.56 12.40 -0.81
N LEU A 81 12.86 13.57 -1.40
CA LEU A 81 12.37 13.94 -2.73
C LEU A 81 13.11 13.15 -3.81
N GLN A 82 12.63 11.96 -4.08
CA GLN A 82 13.20 11.03 -5.06
C GLN A 82 12.12 10.06 -5.54
N ASP A 83 12.13 9.76 -6.83
CA ASP A 83 11.33 8.66 -7.37
C ASP A 83 11.80 7.33 -6.78
N PHE A 84 10.92 6.67 -6.03
CA PHE A 84 11.24 5.39 -5.37
C PHE A 84 11.69 4.32 -6.36
N LEU A 85 11.19 4.31 -7.58
CA LEU A 85 11.60 3.36 -8.63
C LEU A 85 13.08 3.53 -9.06
N THR A 86 13.74 4.60 -8.64
CA THR A 86 15.18 4.83 -8.88
C THR A 86 16.07 4.48 -7.68
N VAL A 87 15.49 4.20 -6.52
CA VAL A 87 16.22 3.83 -5.28
C VAL A 87 16.90 2.48 -5.48
N LYS A 88 18.12 2.33 -4.96
CA LYS A 88 18.90 1.10 -5.05
C LYS A 88 19.15 0.50 -3.66
N ALA A 89 19.36 -0.81 -3.61
CA ALA A 89 19.60 -1.51 -2.34
C ALA A 89 20.72 -0.88 -1.48
N PRO A 90 21.85 -0.40 -2.02
CA PRO A 90 22.89 0.27 -1.21
C PRO A 90 22.44 1.59 -0.57
N ASP A 91 21.36 2.20 -1.05
CA ASP A 91 20.81 3.47 -0.52
C ASP A 91 19.94 3.24 0.71
N LEU A 92 19.64 1.99 1.03
CA LEU A 92 18.77 1.57 2.13
C LEU A 92 19.54 0.77 3.19
N PRO A 93 19.13 0.83 4.47
CA PRO A 93 19.64 -0.07 5.49
C PRO A 93 19.39 -1.54 5.14
N GLN A 94 20.16 -2.46 5.73
CA GLN A 94 20.03 -3.89 5.43
C GLN A 94 18.73 -4.54 5.94
N ASN A 95 18.09 -3.94 6.95
CA ASN A 95 16.92 -4.51 7.60
C ASN A 95 15.80 -3.48 7.68
N PHE A 96 14.85 -3.60 6.79
CA PHE A 96 13.68 -2.72 6.70
C PHE A 96 12.47 -3.49 6.15
N ALA A 97 11.28 -2.94 6.40
CA ALA A 97 10.04 -3.35 5.75
C ALA A 97 9.54 -2.23 4.84
N ILE A 98 8.65 -2.54 3.91
CA ILE A 98 7.97 -1.55 3.08
C ILE A 98 6.49 -1.57 3.42
N ILE A 99 5.93 -0.40 3.75
CA ILE A 99 4.48 -0.19 3.86
C ILE A 99 4.15 1.01 2.98
N GLN A 100 3.26 0.83 2.00
CA GLN A 100 3.07 1.82 0.95
C GLN A 100 1.60 1.91 0.49
N ASN A 101 1.23 3.10 -0.03
CA ASN A 101 0.04 3.32 -0.85
C ASN A 101 0.48 3.97 -2.17
N PRO A 102 1.01 3.19 -3.12
CA PRO A 102 1.59 3.74 -4.34
C PRO A 102 0.51 4.23 -5.31
N PRO A 103 0.85 5.06 -6.31
CA PRO A 103 -0.05 5.38 -7.39
C PRO A 103 -0.60 4.11 -8.03
N PHE A 104 -1.93 3.90 -8.02
CA PHE A 104 -2.55 2.62 -8.43
C PHE A 104 -2.19 2.18 -9.85
N ARG A 105 -1.93 3.13 -10.76
CA ARG A 105 -1.47 2.84 -12.13
C ARG A 105 -0.07 2.23 -12.18
N LEU A 106 0.78 2.50 -11.17
CA LEU A 106 2.17 2.04 -11.05
C LEU A 106 2.34 0.98 -9.95
N ALA A 107 1.24 0.55 -9.30
CA ALA A 107 1.27 -0.34 -8.15
C ALA A 107 2.13 -1.60 -8.37
N LEU A 108 2.01 -2.24 -9.53
CA LEU A 108 2.78 -3.43 -9.85
C LEU A 108 4.29 -3.16 -9.93
N ASP A 109 4.69 -2.01 -10.49
CA ASP A 109 6.09 -1.63 -10.62
C ASP A 109 6.68 -1.30 -9.24
N PHE A 110 5.94 -0.57 -8.40
CA PHE A 110 6.33 -0.29 -7.01
C PHE A 110 6.47 -1.56 -6.19
N ILE A 111 5.53 -2.50 -6.30
CA ILE A 111 5.59 -3.78 -5.59
C ILE A 111 6.79 -4.61 -6.04
N ARG A 112 7.02 -4.76 -7.35
CA ARG A 112 8.17 -5.49 -7.90
C ARG A 112 9.48 -4.88 -7.43
N HIS A 113 9.62 -3.58 -7.60
CA HIS A 113 10.81 -2.86 -7.20
C HIS A 113 11.05 -2.98 -5.67
N GLY A 114 10.02 -2.80 -4.86
CA GLY A 114 10.12 -2.98 -3.41
C GLY A 114 10.54 -4.39 -3.02
N LEU A 115 9.97 -5.42 -3.66
CA LEU A 115 10.37 -6.81 -3.41
C LEU A 115 11.82 -7.09 -3.85
N ASP A 116 12.30 -6.47 -4.92
CA ASP A 116 13.69 -6.58 -5.36
C ASP A 116 14.65 -5.97 -4.33
N LEU A 117 14.28 -4.84 -3.72
CA LEU A 117 15.08 -4.15 -2.70
C LEU A 117 15.12 -4.88 -1.35
N LEU A 118 14.06 -5.58 -0.97
CA LEU A 118 13.95 -6.27 0.32
C LEU A 118 14.94 -7.45 0.43
N PRO A 119 15.46 -7.74 1.63
CA PRO A 119 16.14 -9.00 1.90
C PRO A 119 15.14 -10.18 1.89
N ASP A 120 15.65 -11.41 1.80
CA ASP A 120 14.81 -12.60 1.97
C ASP A 120 14.12 -12.61 3.34
N GLY A 121 12.84 -12.95 3.37
CA GLY A 121 11.99 -12.83 4.56
C GLY A 121 11.48 -11.41 4.82
N GLY A 122 11.93 -10.42 4.07
CA GLY A 122 11.47 -9.02 4.21
C GLY A 122 9.98 -8.87 3.88
N VAL A 123 9.32 -7.93 4.56
CA VAL A 123 7.87 -7.71 4.48
C VAL A 123 7.57 -6.48 3.63
N LEU A 124 6.65 -6.64 2.68
CA LEU A 124 6.05 -5.55 1.90
C LEU A 124 4.54 -5.57 2.08
N CYS A 125 3.97 -4.45 2.53
CA CYS A 125 2.53 -4.24 2.60
C CYS A 125 2.15 -3.13 1.61
N SER A 126 1.25 -3.42 0.67
CA SER A 126 0.76 -2.44 -0.30
C SER A 126 -0.75 -2.27 -0.17
N PHE A 127 -1.18 -1.03 -0.05
CA PHE A 127 -2.60 -0.68 0.01
C PHE A 127 -3.14 -0.51 -1.40
N GLU A 128 -4.04 -1.43 -1.80
CA GLU A 128 -4.51 -1.50 -3.17
C GLU A 128 -6.04 -1.60 -3.25
N ARG A 129 -6.56 -1.27 -4.41
CA ARG A 129 -7.93 -1.64 -4.73
C ARG A 129 -8.04 -3.17 -4.80
N ILE A 130 -9.13 -3.76 -4.31
CA ILE A 130 -9.32 -5.22 -4.39
C ILE A 130 -9.26 -5.74 -5.84
N SER A 131 -9.60 -4.90 -6.81
CA SER A 131 -9.47 -5.19 -8.24
C SER A 131 -8.02 -5.35 -8.72
N PHE A 132 -7.03 -5.09 -7.87
CA PHE A 132 -5.63 -5.42 -8.15
C PHE A 132 -5.43 -6.94 -8.37
N LEU A 133 -6.30 -7.78 -7.80
CA LEU A 133 -6.35 -9.23 -8.05
C LEU A 133 -6.79 -9.57 -9.48
N GLU A 134 -7.45 -8.65 -10.17
CA GLU A 134 -7.93 -8.84 -11.53
C GLU A 134 -6.85 -8.45 -12.56
N GLY A 135 -6.99 -8.96 -13.76
CA GLY A 135 -6.19 -8.57 -14.91
C GLY A 135 -5.15 -9.59 -15.33
N ALA A 136 -5.28 -10.04 -16.58
CA ALA A 136 -4.41 -11.04 -17.18
C ALA A 136 -2.92 -10.64 -17.15
N CYS A 137 -2.62 -9.34 -17.23
CA CYS A 137 -1.25 -8.83 -17.20
C CYS A 137 -0.53 -9.04 -15.85
N ARG A 138 -1.26 -9.32 -14.76
CA ARG A 138 -0.70 -9.60 -13.45
C ARG A 138 -0.64 -11.09 -13.10
N ARG A 139 -1.24 -11.94 -13.93
CA ARG A 139 -1.31 -13.39 -13.67
C ARG A 139 0.06 -14.00 -13.44
N ASP A 140 1.00 -13.77 -14.35
CA ASP A 140 2.36 -14.31 -14.24
C ASP A 140 3.12 -13.81 -13.01
N PHE A 141 2.83 -12.58 -12.56
CA PHE A 141 3.40 -12.06 -11.33
C PHE A 141 2.86 -12.81 -10.12
N PHE A 142 1.55 -12.93 -9.99
CA PHE A 142 0.94 -13.64 -8.87
C PHE A 142 1.28 -15.14 -8.83
N ASP A 143 1.46 -15.78 -9.99
CA ASP A 143 1.86 -17.19 -10.04
C ASP A 143 3.29 -17.41 -9.52
N ARG A 144 4.18 -16.42 -9.70
CA ARG A 144 5.59 -16.50 -9.25
C ARG A 144 5.84 -15.87 -7.89
N THR A 145 5.06 -14.85 -7.56
CA THR A 145 5.24 -14.02 -6.37
C THR A 145 3.88 -13.71 -5.75
N PRO A 146 3.16 -14.71 -5.22
CA PRO A 146 1.87 -14.49 -4.60
C PRO A 146 2.04 -13.67 -3.30
N PRO A 147 1.08 -12.81 -2.93
CA PRO A 147 1.06 -12.24 -1.60
C PRO A 147 0.85 -13.33 -0.55
N ALA A 148 1.45 -13.20 0.62
CA ALA A 148 1.20 -14.10 1.74
C ALA A 148 -0.23 -13.93 2.27
N TYR A 149 -0.69 -12.67 2.31
CA TYR A 149 -2.04 -12.32 2.78
C TYR A 149 -2.69 -11.28 1.88
N VAL A 150 -4.01 -11.39 1.75
CA VAL A 150 -4.89 -10.34 1.24
C VAL A 150 -5.84 -9.97 2.36
N MET A 151 -5.80 -8.72 2.80
CA MET A 151 -6.52 -8.24 3.97
C MET A 151 -7.58 -7.20 3.56
N PRO A 152 -8.77 -7.65 3.10
CA PRO A 152 -9.87 -6.75 2.77
C PRO A 152 -10.54 -6.20 4.03
N PHE A 153 -11.03 -4.97 3.95
CA PHE A 153 -11.80 -4.35 5.01
C PHE A 153 -13.26 -4.78 4.97
N THR A 154 -13.85 -5.06 6.13
CA THR A 154 -15.29 -5.31 6.27
C THR A 154 -16.10 -4.03 6.15
N ARG A 155 -15.46 -2.86 6.32
CA ARG A 155 -16.02 -1.52 6.15
C ARG A 155 -15.54 -0.83 4.86
N ARG A 156 -16.11 0.32 4.56
CA ARG A 156 -15.61 1.18 3.48
C ARG A 156 -14.49 2.09 4.00
N VAL A 157 -13.29 1.90 3.48
CA VAL A 157 -12.16 2.80 3.74
C VAL A 157 -12.32 4.06 2.90
N LYS A 158 -12.06 5.20 3.52
CA LYS A 158 -12.14 6.51 2.88
C LYS A 158 -10.76 6.90 2.39
N CYS A 159 -10.55 6.89 1.08
CA CYS A 159 -9.38 7.51 0.47
C CYS A 159 -9.73 8.92 0.02
N ALA A 160 -9.15 9.91 0.65
CA ALA A 160 -9.40 11.31 0.31
C ALA A 160 -8.51 11.75 -0.86
N VAL A 161 -9.10 12.50 -1.80
CA VAL A 161 -8.34 13.29 -2.77
C VAL A 161 -8.09 14.66 -2.15
N ASP A 162 -6.85 15.10 -2.08
CA ASP A 162 -6.44 16.43 -1.56
C ASP A 162 -6.97 16.79 -0.15
N GLY A 163 -7.09 15.80 0.76
CA GLY A 163 -7.61 16.08 2.11
C GLY A 163 -9.10 16.43 2.16
N SER A 164 -9.80 16.48 1.04
CA SER A 164 -11.25 16.66 1.00
C SER A 164 -11.96 15.38 1.42
N ALA A 165 -12.93 15.48 2.33
CA ALA A 165 -13.73 14.32 2.74
C ALA A 165 -14.37 13.66 1.51
N VAL A 166 -14.05 12.41 1.26
CA VAL A 166 -14.71 11.63 0.21
C VAL A 166 -16.19 11.56 0.56
N LYS A 167 -17.05 11.99 -0.36
CA LYS A 167 -18.50 11.83 -0.20
C LYS A 167 -18.80 10.36 0.09
N ALA A 168 -19.58 10.09 1.12
CA ALA A 168 -20.02 8.76 1.47
C ALA A 168 -20.59 8.07 0.21
N GLY A 169 -20.05 6.88 -0.15
CA GLY A 169 -20.55 6.13 -1.29
C GLY A 169 -19.52 5.68 -2.33
N SER A 170 -18.21 5.72 -2.04
CA SER A 170 -17.23 5.11 -2.93
C SER A 170 -17.55 3.62 -3.12
N ALA A 171 -17.80 3.20 -4.37
CA ALA A 171 -17.99 1.79 -4.72
C ALA A 171 -16.66 1.00 -4.68
N ILE A 172 -15.54 1.69 -4.46
CA ILE A 172 -14.21 1.08 -4.49
C ILE A 172 -13.94 0.38 -3.15
N CYS A 173 -13.57 -0.90 -3.24
CA CYS A 173 -13.10 -1.69 -2.11
C CYS A 173 -11.58 -1.70 -2.13
N PHE A 174 -10.99 -1.57 -0.94
CA PHE A 174 -9.55 -1.63 -0.74
C PHE A 174 -9.16 -2.84 0.10
N ALA A 175 -7.90 -3.22 0.02
CA ALA A 175 -7.28 -4.24 0.83
C ALA A 175 -5.79 -3.93 1.03
N TRP A 176 -5.22 -4.40 2.10
CA TRP A 176 -3.78 -4.55 2.20
C TRP A 176 -3.36 -5.87 1.55
N PHE A 177 -2.33 -5.81 0.75
CA PHE A 177 -1.67 -6.97 0.19
C PHE A 177 -0.31 -7.10 0.87
N VAL A 178 -0.07 -8.23 1.51
CA VAL A 178 1.15 -8.46 2.30
C VAL A 178 1.99 -9.54 1.63
N TRP A 179 3.20 -9.18 1.25
CA TRP A 179 4.22 -10.11 0.77
C TRP A 179 5.25 -10.36 1.86
N ILE A 180 5.73 -11.59 1.94
CA ILE A 180 6.93 -11.97 2.68
C ILE A 180 7.88 -12.54 1.62
N LYS A 181 8.99 -11.83 1.35
CA LYS A 181 9.90 -12.20 0.26
C LYS A 181 10.41 -13.63 0.41
N GLY A 182 10.32 -14.41 -0.65
CA GLY A 182 10.69 -15.83 -0.66
C GLY A 182 9.56 -16.79 -0.28
N ARG A 183 8.43 -16.30 0.26
CA ARG A 183 7.24 -17.11 0.50
C ARG A 183 6.42 -17.24 -0.78
N ALA A 184 6.08 -18.48 -1.15
CA ALA A 184 5.36 -18.82 -2.38
C ALA A 184 4.08 -19.64 -2.16
N GLU A 185 3.60 -19.76 -0.91
CA GLU A 185 2.35 -20.44 -0.59
C GLU A 185 1.15 -19.64 -1.09
N ARG A 186 0.00 -20.31 -1.18
CA ARG A 186 -1.26 -19.66 -1.56
C ARG A 186 -1.63 -18.54 -0.59
N PRO A 187 -2.13 -17.40 -1.09
CA PRO A 187 -2.58 -16.30 -0.24
C PRO A 187 -3.64 -16.73 0.78
N GLN A 188 -3.55 -16.19 1.97
CA GLN A 188 -4.59 -16.28 2.99
C GLN A 188 -5.40 -14.99 3.00
N ILE A 189 -6.69 -15.09 3.28
CA ILE A 189 -7.56 -13.92 3.47
C ILE A 189 -7.69 -13.66 4.97
N VAL A 190 -7.43 -12.42 5.39
CA VAL A 190 -7.59 -11.93 6.76
C VAL A 190 -8.47 -10.68 6.70
N TRP A 191 -9.59 -10.70 7.40
CA TRP A 191 -10.52 -9.57 7.41
C TRP A 191 -10.06 -8.49 8.38
N LEU A 192 -10.13 -7.23 7.94
CA LEU A 192 -9.90 -6.04 8.77
C LEU A 192 -11.24 -5.33 9.05
N ASP A 193 -11.38 -4.75 10.25
CA ASP A 193 -12.62 -4.10 10.72
C ASP A 193 -12.69 -2.60 10.47
#